data_f4b32b7bdf421fa12020618bd173c363
#
_entry.id   f4b32b7bdf421fa12020618bd173c363
#
_cell.length_a   1.000
_cell.length_b   1.000
_cell.length_c   1.000
_cell.angle_alpha   90.00
_cell.angle_beta   90.00
_cell.angle_gamma   90.00
#
_symmetry.space_group_name_H-M   'P 1'
#
loop_
_entity.id
_entity.type
_entity.pdbx_description
1 polymer ?
#
loop_
_entity_poly.entity_id
_entity_poly.type
_entity_poly.pdbx_seq_one_letter_code
_entity_poly.pdbx_strand_id
1 'polypeptide(L)'
;MSSADNPNVDFNPDALVTSIKVEIDAPASLVWDILIDMPKYGEWNPFCIECDSTLEMGAPVNMKLKSYITPDEVFDNCEFICAFEPEKMISWELPY
;
A
#
# COMPACT_ATOMS: atom_id res chain seq x y z
N MET A 1 5.18 -7.37 -24.28
CA MET A 1 4.83 -8.57 -23.51
C MET A 1 3.58 -8.30 -22.67
N SER A 2 2.63 -9.20 -22.72
CA SER A 2 1.39 -9.06 -21.95
C SER A 2 1.64 -9.44 -20.48
N SER A 3 0.99 -8.74 -19.53
CA SER A 3 1.05 -9.09 -18.13
C SER A 3 0.50 -10.49 -17.83
N ALA A 4 -0.38 -11.02 -18.70
CA ALA A 4 -0.92 -12.37 -18.58
C ALA A 4 0.15 -13.46 -18.76
N ASP A 5 1.29 -13.14 -19.38
CA ASP A 5 2.38 -14.08 -19.59
C ASP A 5 3.36 -14.16 -18.40
N ASN A 6 3.19 -13.29 -17.40
CA ASN A 6 4.06 -13.26 -16.22
C ASN A 6 3.37 -13.97 -15.05
N PRO A 7 3.95 -15.09 -14.56
CA PRO A 7 3.33 -15.85 -13.45
C PRO A 7 3.27 -15.10 -12.13
N ASN A 8 4.03 -13.99 -11.99
CA ASN A 8 4.02 -13.17 -10.79
C ASN A 8 2.99 -12.04 -10.84
N VAL A 9 2.21 -11.95 -11.90
CA VAL A 9 1.17 -10.93 -12.05
C VAL A 9 -0.21 -11.58 -11.92
N ASP A 10 -1.05 -11.00 -11.06
CA ASP A 10 -2.45 -11.41 -10.93
C ASP A 10 -3.27 -10.68 -11.98
N PHE A 11 -3.46 -11.34 -13.11
CA PHE A 11 -4.18 -10.74 -14.24
C PHE A 11 -5.68 -11.03 -14.14
N ASN A 12 -6.46 -9.95 -14.10
CA ASN A 12 -7.92 -9.99 -14.19
C ASN A 12 -8.34 -9.00 -15.27
N PRO A 13 -8.96 -9.48 -16.37
CA PRO A 13 -9.33 -8.59 -17.50
C PRO A 13 -10.34 -7.51 -17.14
N ASP A 14 -11.09 -7.69 -16.04
CA ASP A 14 -12.07 -6.71 -15.57
C ASP A 14 -11.47 -5.70 -14.57
N ALA A 15 -10.24 -5.90 -14.16
CA ALA A 15 -9.59 -5.01 -13.20
C ALA A 15 -9.00 -3.78 -13.88
N LEU A 16 -9.13 -2.62 -13.22
CA LEU A 16 -8.51 -1.38 -13.68
C LEU A 16 -7.01 -1.34 -13.40
N VAL A 17 -6.56 -2.09 -12.41
CA VAL A 17 -5.16 -2.13 -11.97
C VAL A 17 -4.77 -3.58 -11.70
N THR A 18 -3.56 -3.95 -12.14
CA THR A 18 -2.95 -5.22 -11.80
C THR A 18 -1.67 -4.98 -11.02
N SER A 19 -1.31 -5.93 -10.18
CA SER A 19 -0.08 -5.85 -9.39
C SER A 19 0.64 -7.20 -9.38
N ILE A 20 1.92 -7.16 -9.02
CA ILE A 20 2.74 -8.35 -8.85
C ILE A 20 2.30 -9.06 -7.56
N LYS A 21 2.16 -10.38 -7.63
CA LYS A 21 2.02 -11.22 -6.44
C LYS A 21 3.39 -11.58 -5.93
N VAL A 22 3.58 -11.47 -4.62
CA VAL A 22 4.83 -11.84 -3.96
C VAL A 22 4.51 -12.84 -2.85
N GLU A 23 5.20 -13.97 -2.84
CA GLU A 23 5.13 -14.91 -1.73
C GLU A 23 6.18 -14.54 -0.68
N ILE A 24 5.76 -14.51 0.57
CA ILE A 24 6.63 -14.16 1.70
C ILE A 24 6.67 -15.35 2.65
N ASP A 25 7.88 -15.85 2.93
CA ASP A 25 8.09 -16.96 3.86
C ASP A 25 8.04 -16.44 5.31
N ALA A 26 6.84 -16.05 5.74
CA ALA A 26 6.57 -15.54 7.07
C ALA A 26 5.09 -15.70 7.39
N PRO A 27 4.73 -15.80 8.69
CA PRO A 27 3.32 -15.84 9.07
C PRO A 27 2.57 -14.58 8.66
N ALA A 28 1.29 -14.73 8.31
CA ALA A 28 0.45 -13.60 7.94
C ALA A 28 0.37 -12.55 9.06
N SER A 29 0.40 -12.97 10.32
CA SER A 29 0.40 -12.07 11.47
C SER A 29 1.61 -11.14 11.49
N LEU A 30 2.79 -11.66 11.16
CA LEU A 30 4.02 -10.87 11.12
C LEU A 30 3.98 -9.85 9.98
N VAL A 31 3.56 -10.28 8.79
CA VAL A 31 3.41 -9.38 7.65
C VAL A 31 2.39 -8.30 7.95
N TRP A 32 1.28 -8.67 8.57
CA TRP A 32 0.23 -7.74 8.98
C TRP A 32 0.76 -6.69 9.96
N ASP A 33 1.50 -7.13 10.98
CA ASP A 33 2.06 -6.23 11.99
C ASP A 33 2.98 -5.17 11.38
N ILE A 34 3.72 -5.53 10.35
CA ILE A 34 4.59 -4.60 9.62
C ILE A 34 3.75 -3.63 8.78
N LEU A 35 2.72 -4.12 8.12
CA LEU A 35 1.86 -3.30 7.26
C LEU A 35 1.04 -2.27 8.02
N ILE A 36 0.59 -2.60 9.23
CA ILE A 36 -0.20 -1.66 10.04
C ILE A 36 0.68 -0.74 10.91
N ASP A 37 1.96 -1.02 11.01
CA ASP A 37 2.89 -0.18 11.76
C ASP A 37 3.32 1.02 10.90
N MET A 38 2.36 1.85 10.57
CA MET A 38 2.52 2.97 9.64
C MET A 38 3.56 3.99 10.08
N PRO A 39 3.72 4.33 11.38
CA PRO A 39 4.77 5.25 11.80
C PRO A 39 6.18 4.81 11.43
N LYS A 40 6.39 3.52 11.16
CA LYS A 40 7.69 2.97 10.79
C LYS A 40 7.91 2.85 9.29
N TYR A 41 6.97 3.31 8.47
CA TYR A 41 7.09 3.19 7.01
C TYR A 41 8.36 3.82 6.45
N GLY A 42 8.80 4.93 7.02
CA GLY A 42 10.03 5.58 6.59
C GLY A 42 11.29 4.75 6.73
N GLU A 43 11.26 3.67 7.53
CA GLU A 43 12.41 2.80 7.74
C GLU A 43 12.61 1.82 6.58
N TRP A 44 11.55 1.51 5.83
CA TRP A 44 11.64 0.50 4.77
C TRP A 44 10.96 0.89 3.45
N ASN A 45 10.05 1.86 3.46
CA ASN A 45 9.32 2.24 2.26
C ASN A 45 10.03 3.41 1.57
N PRO A 46 10.49 3.25 0.32
CA PRO A 46 11.23 4.30 -0.37
C PRO A 46 10.37 5.47 -0.84
N PHE A 47 9.06 5.32 -0.88
CA PHE A 47 8.15 6.35 -1.38
C PHE A 47 7.34 7.01 -0.28
N CYS A 48 6.76 6.21 0.61
CA CYS A 48 5.97 6.71 1.73
C CYS A 48 6.92 6.84 2.93
N ILE A 49 7.48 8.03 3.11
CA ILE A 49 8.50 8.25 4.14
C ILE A 49 7.92 8.57 5.50
N GLU A 50 6.68 9.00 5.55
CA GLU A 50 5.90 9.15 6.78
C GLU A 50 4.47 8.71 6.53
N CYS A 51 3.88 8.02 7.48
CA CYS A 51 2.52 7.53 7.38
C CYS A 51 1.91 7.38 8.75
N ASP A 52 0.62 7.78 8.89
CA ASP A 52 -0.11 7.50 10.12
C ASP A 52 -1.61 7.39 9.84
N SER A 53 -2.30 6.61 10.68
CA SER A 53 -3.75 6.43 10.62
C SER A 53 -4.24 5.79 11.92
N THR A 54 -5.50 6.03 12.27
CA THR A 54 -6.17 5.31 13.37
C THR A 54 -6.60 3.90 12.99
N LEU A 55 -6.44 3.51 11.72
CA LEU A 55 -6.69 2.16 11.22
C LEU A 55 -8.13 1.67 11.39
N GLU A 56 -9.09 2.56 11.15
CA GLU A 56 -10.51 2.25 11.15
C GLU A 56 -11.09 2.46 9.75
N MET A 57 -12.18 1.78 9.44
CA MET A 57 -12.88 2.00 8.16
C MET A 57 -13.25 3.48 8.02
N GLY A 58 -12.89 4.07 6.89
CA GLY A 58 -13.13 5.48 6.61
C GLY A 58 -12.12 6.44 7.25
N ALA A 59 -11.17 5.94 8.05
CA ALA A 59 -10.18 6.78 8.69
C ALA A 59 -9.19 7.35 7.68
N PRO A 60 -8.70 8.59 7.90
CA PRO A 60 -7.67 9.14 7.04
C PRO A 60 -6.33 8.41 7.24
N VAL A 61 -5.62 8.25 6.13
CA VAL A 61 -4.23 7.80 6.11
C VAL A 61 -3.41 8.99 5.65
N ASN A 62 -2.69 9.60 6.57
CA ASN A 62 -1.88 10.78 6.30
C ASN A 62 -0.47 10.35 5.93
N MET A 63 0.01 10.79 4.79
CA MET A 63 1.28 10.35 4.23
C MET A 63 2.14 11.50 3.77
N LYS A 64 3.46 11.29 3.81
CA LYS A 64 4.42 12.08 3.04
C LYS A 64 5.05 11.17 2.01
N LEU A 65 4.93 11.55 0.74
CA LEU A 65 5.37 10.76 -0.40
C LEU A 65 6.51 11.46 -1.12
N LYS A 66 7.44 10.67 -1.65
CA LYS A 66 8.46 11.17 -2.56
C LYS A 66 7.94 11.17 -3.99
N SER A 67 8.28 12.23 -4.73
CA SER A 67 7.96 12.30 -6.15
C SER A 67 8.82 11.34 -6.96
N TYR A 68 8.22 10.72 -7.96
CA TYR A 68 8.94 9.91 -8.95
C TYR A 68 9.72 10.76 -9.95
N ILE A 69 9.22 11.97 -10.19
CA ILE A 69 9.77 12.85 -11.23
C ILE A 69 10.88 13.73 -10.66
N THR A 70 10.69 14.20 -9.44
CA THR A 70 11.64 15.07 -8.76
C THR A 70 11.99 14.44 -7.41
N PRO A 71 13.03 13.58 -7.34
CA PRO A 71 13.34 12.79 -6.13
C PRO A 71 13.54 13.57 -4.84
N ASP A 72 13.90 14.85 -4.95
CA ASP A 72 14.10 15.72 -3.79
C ASP A 72 12.79 16.36 -3.30
N GLU A 73 11.72 16.22 -4.06
CA GLU A 73 10.40 16.73 -3.65
C GLU A 73 9.65 15.74 -2.81
N VAL A 74 9.08 16.24 -1.72
CA VAL A 74 8.19 15.50 -0.82
C VAL A 74 6.87 16.26 -0.78
N PHE A 75 5.77 15.54 -0.89
CA PHE A 75 4.44 16.13 -0.82
C PHE A 75 3.54 15.38 0.14
N ASP A 76 2.58 16.11 0.72
CA ASP A 76 1.58 15.53 1.60
C ASP A 76 0.47 14.90 0.77
N ASN A 77 -0.01 13.73 1.22
CA ASN A 77 -1.12 13.05 0.62
C ASN A 77 -2.02 12.48 1.71
N CYS A 78 -3.32 12.50 1.49
CA CYS A 78 -4.29 11.93 2.41
C CYS A 78 -5.26 11.06 1.62
N GLU A 79 -5.34 9.79 2.00
CA GLU A 79 -6.31 8.84 1.46
C GLU A 79 -7.13 8.29 2.62
N PHE A 80 -8.15 7.47 2.32
CA PHE A 80 -9.04 6.97 3.35
C PHE A 80 -9.14 5.45 3.27
N ILE A 81 -9.16 4.80 4.42
CA ILE A 81 -9.25 3.34 4.49
C ILE A 81 -10.61 2.91 3.95
N CYS A 82 -10.60 2.10 2.91
CA CYS A 82 -11.78 1.59 2.24
C CYS A 82 -12.01 0.09 2.43
N ALA A 83 -10.98 -0.64 2.88
CA ALA A 83 -11.09 -2.06 3.23
C ALA A 83 -10.15 -2.36 4.38
N PHE A 84 -10.63 -3.09 5.37
CA PHE A 84 -9.84 -3.47 6.53
C PHE A 84 -10.32 -4.81 7.09
N GLU A 85 -9.54 -5.85 6.85
CA GLU A 85 -9.74 -7.19 7.40
C GLU A 85 -8.41 -7.66 8.00
N PRO A 86 -8.30 -7.76 9.33
CA PRO A 86 -7.04 -8.15 9.98
C PRO A 86 -6.42 -9.41 9.39
N GLU A 87 -5.13 -9.35 9.11
CA GLU A 87 -4.31 -10.40 8.53
C GLU A 87 -4.70 -10.83 7.10
N LYS A 88 -5.65 -10.15 6.48
CA LYS A 88 -6.14 -10.47 5.13
C LYS A 88 -6.01 -9.31 4.16
N MET A 89 -6.49 -8.14 4.54
CA MET A 89 -6.58 -7.01 3.61
C MET A 89 -6.56 -5.68 4.34
N ILE A 90 -5.81 -4.73 3.76
CA ILE A 90 -5.94 -3.33 4.07
C ILE A 90 -5.80 -2.55 2.77
N SER A 91 -6.69 -1.59 2.55
CA SER A 91 -6.69 -0.76 1.35
C SER A 91 -7.11 0.65 1.71
N TRP A 92 -6.53 1.61 1.02
CA TRP A 92 -6.93 3.01 1.11
C TRP A 92 -6.89 3.64 -0.27
N GLU A 93 -7.72 4.66 -0.46
CA GLU A 93 -7.85 5.34 -1.74
C GLU A 93 -8.21 6.80 -1.55
N LEU A 94 -8.02 7.57 -2.61
CA LEU A 94 -8.43 8.97 -2.65
C LEU A 94 -9.95 9.07 -2.57
N PRO A 95 -10.49 10.12 -1.92
CA PRO A 95 -11.93 10.38 -1.92
C PRO A 95 -12.37 10.84 -3.31
N TYR A 96 -13.61 10.49 -3.65
CA TYR A 96 -14.24 10.94 -4.90
C TYR A 96 -15.22 12.05 -4.62
#